data_0d10a26e1ca23ca491b31880111e404d
#
_entry.id   0d10a26e1ca23ca491b31880111e404d
#
_cell.length_a   1.000
_cell.length_b   1.000
_cell.length_c   1.000
_cell.angle_alpha   90.00
_cell.angle_beta   90.00
_cell.angle_gamma   90.00
#
_symmetry.space_group_name_H-M   'P 1'
#
loop_
_entity.id
_entity.type
_entity.pdbx_description
1 polymer ?
#
loop_
_entity_poly.entity_id
_entity_poly.type
_entity_poly.pdbx_seq_one_letter_code
_entity_poly.pdbx_strand_id
1 'polypeptide(L)'
;ERTRMDDVISGIEGELRSNAIDVESIERTDDAVELVYLTAFPDVSVNHQEMGRALRTFVDAAERDEWDPTRVTATVLRHQDDVQGTWHAEAGWFRAYLAYDIDGEEFSERVIATLSEGSR
;
A
#
# COMPACT_ATOMS: atom_id res chain seq x y z
N GLU A 1 -6.76 10.16 19.51
CA GLU A 1 -7.86 9.68 19.29
C GLU A 1 -8.30 9.47 17.91
N ARG A 2 -9.55 9.34 17.70
CA ARG A 2 -10.04 9.08 16.40
C ARG A 2 -9.64 10.07 15.39
N THR A 3 -9.74 11.33 15.71
CA THR A 3 -9.36 12.41 14.83
C THR A 3 -7.92 12.30 14.40
N ARG A 4 -7.06 11.95 15.34
CA ARG A 4 -5.67 11.82 15.04
C ARG A 4 -5.40 10.71 14.06
N MET A 5 -6.09 9.58 14.21
CA MET A 5 -5.96 8.49 13.29
C MET A 5 -6.45 8.87 11.91
N ASP A 6 -7.57 9.58 11.85
CA ASP A 6 -8.10 10.04 10.57
C ASP A 6 -7.11 10.98 9.89
N ASP A 7 -6.44 11.83 10.67
CA ASP A 7 -5.45 12.74 10.12
C ASP A 7 -4.25 12.00 9.53
N VAL A 8 -3.82 10.92 10.18
CA VAL A 8 -2.72 10.12 9.67
C VAL A 8 -3.11 9.50 8.34
N ILE A 9 -4.28 8.90 8.28
CA ILE A 9 -4.74 8.25 7.05
C ILE A 9 -4.97 9.28 5.95
N SER A 10 -5.54 10.43 6.27
CA SER A 10 -5.72 11.49 5.27
C SER A 10 -4.40 11.98 4.71
N GLY A 11 -3.38 12.08 5.57
CA GLY A 11 -2.06 12.49 5.12
C GLY A 11 -1.44 11.47 4.18
N ILE A 12 -1.58 10.19 4.51
CA ILE A 12 -1.06 9.13 3.65
C ILE A 12 -1.80 9.13 2.33
N GLU A 13 -3.12 9.31 2.36
CA GLU A 13 -3.91 9.36 1.13
C GLU A 13 -3.42 10.49 0.23
N GLY A 14 -3.17 11.66 0.79
CA GLY A 14 -2.67 12.79 0.01
C GLY A 14 -1.32 12.49 -0.60
N GLU A 15 -0.45 11.83 0.14
CA GLU A 15 0.86 11.48 -0.40
C GLU A 15 0.78 10.42 -1.47
N LEU A 16 -0.13 9.45 -1.31
CA LEU A 16 -0.34 8.46 -2.36
C LEU A 16 -0.74 9.15 -3.65
N ARG A 17 -1.66 10.10 -3.57
CA ARG A 17 -2.09 10.82 -4.76
C ARG A 17 -0.95 11.64 -5.36
N SER A 18 -0.12 12.23 -4.52
CA SER A 18 1.06 12.96 -4.99
C SER A 18 2.04 12.04 -5.69
N ASN A 19 2.05 10.78 -5.33
CA ASN A 19 2.94 9.78 -5.93
C ASN A 19 2.27 9.03 -7.07
N ALA A 20 1.22 9.60 -7.63
CA ALA A 20 0.52 9.08 -8.80
C ALA A 20 -0.23 7.79 -8.53
N ILE A 21 -0.73 7.63 -7.32
CA ILE A 21 -1.62 6.53 -6.97
C ILE A 21 -3.04 7.10 -6.91
N ASP A 22 -3.91 6.59 -7.74
CA ASP A 22 -5.29 7.07 -7.84
C ASP A 22 -6.14 6.35 -6.79
N VAL A 23 -6.18 6.91 -5.60
CA VAL A 23 -6.83 6.27 -4.46
C VAL A 23 -8.34 6.31 -4.63
N GLU A 24 -8.96 5.15 -4.62
CA GLU A 24 -10.40 5.03 -4.64
C GLU A 24 -10.93 5.09 -3.22
N SER A 25 -10.29 4.36 -2.30
CA SER A 25 -10.61 4.44 -0.89
C SER A 25 -9.43 3.99 -0.06
N ILE A 26 -9.38 4.46 1.17
CA ILE A 26 -8.38 4.01 2.11
C ILE A 26 -9.04 4.05 3.49
N GLU A 27 -8.95 2.95 4.21
CA GLU A 27 -9.59 2.82 5.51
C GLU A 27 -8.66 2.14 6.48
N ARG A 28 -8.76 2.53 7.72
CA ARG A 28 -7.98 1.92 8.77
C ARG A 28 -8.88 1.03 9.60
N THR A 29 -8.45 -0.21 9.79
CA THR A 29 -9.11 -1.12 10.71
C THR A 29 -8.21 -1.29 11.93
N ASP A 30 -8.61 -2.13 12.87
CA ASP A 30 -7.81 -2.37 14.05
C ASP A 30 -6.44 -2.95 13.70
N ASP A 31 -6.37 -3.77 12.68
CA ASP A 31 -5.18 -4.53 12.37
C ASP A 31 -4.50 -4.12 11.08
N ALA A 32 -5.12 -3.28 10.27
CA ALA A 32 -4.62 -3.08 8.92
C ALA A 32 -5.08 -1.75 8.35
N VAL A 33 -4.41 -1.35 7.28
CA VAL A 33 -4.89 -0.28 6.41
C VAL A 33 -5.37 -0.97 5.14
N GLU A 34 -6.58 -0.66 4.70
CA GLU A 34 -7.14 -1.23 3.49
C GLU A 34 -7.19 -0.18 2.42
N LEU A 35 -6.42 -0.38 1.38
CA LEU A 35 -6.26 0.57 0.28
C LEU A 35 -6.90 -0.01 -0.96
N VAL A 36 -7.67 0.81 -1.67
CA VAL A 36 -8.19 0.46 -2.98
C VAL A 36 -7.75 1.56 -3.92
N TYR A 37 -7.09 1.21 -5.01
CA TYR A 37 -6.69 2.22 -5.97
C TYR A 37 -6.94 1.76 -7.40
N LEU A 38 -7.11 2.74 -8.28
CA LEU A 38 -7.27 2.50 -9.71
C LEU A 38 -5.90 2.56 -10.33
N THR A 39 -5.55 1.53 -11.09
CA THR A 39 -4.23 1.49 -11.70
C THR A 39 -4.19 2.40 -12.94
N ALA A 40 -3.03 3.00 -13.16
CA ALA A 40 -2.76 3.72 -14.40
C ALA A 40 -2.32 2.75 -15.50
N PHE A 41 -2.18 1.46 -15.19
CA PHE A 41 -1.66 0.46 -16.12
C PHE A 41 -2.63 -0.73 -16.15
N PRO A 42 -3.78 -0.58 -16.81
CA PRO A 42 -4.84 -1.59 -16.72
C PRO A 42 -4.61 -2.80 -17.63
N ASP A 43 -3.45 -3.39 -17.48
CA ASP A 43 -3.09 -4.60 -18.21
C ASP A 43 -3.57 -5.84 -17.46
N VAL A 44 -3.10 -6.99 -17.89
CA VAL A 44 -3.44 -8.23 -17.23
C VAL A 44 -2.85 -8.29 -15.83
N SER A 45 -1.60 -7.88 -15.71
CA SER A 45 -0.85 -8.01 -14.46
C SER A 45 -0.74 -6.69 -13.74
N VAL A 46 -0.70 -6.77 -12.41
CA VAL A 46 -0.49 -5.60 -11.57
C VAL A 46 0.89 -5.03 -11.85
N ASN A 47 0.97 -3.71 -11.97
CA ASN A 47 2.22 -3.04 -12.26
C ASN A 47 3.07 -2.94 -11.00
N HIS A 48 4.27 -3.53 -11.04
CA HIS A 48 5.13 -3.60 -9.85
C HIS A 48 5.72 -2.24 -9.47
N GLN A 49 5.93 -1.38 -10.44
CA GLN A 49 6.45 -0.05 -10.12
C GLN A 49 5.42 0.79 -9.41
N GLU A 50 4.16 0.63 -9.81
CA GLU A 50 3.08 1.32 -9.14
C GLU A 50 2.92 0.81 -7.71
N MET A 51 3.02 -0.51 -7.52
CA MET A 51 3.05 -1.09 -6.17
C MET A 51 4.17 -0.47 -5.35
N GLY A 52 5.35 -0.35 -5.96
CA GLY A 52 6.51 0.21 -5.28
C GLY A 52 6.29 1.63 -4.82
N ARG A 53 5.63 2.44 -5.65
CA ARG A 53 5.34 3.82 -5.26
C ARG A 53 4.38 3.87 -4.07
N ALA A 54 3.38 2.99 -4.06
CA ALA A 54 2.46 2.93 -2.94
C ALA A 54 3.18 2.52 -1.66
N LEU A 55 4.02 1.48 -1.75
CA LEU A 55 4.78 1.01 -0.59
C LEU A 55 5.72 2.10 -0.08
N ARG A 56 6.37 2.81 -1.01
CA ARG A 56 7.29 3.87 -0.61
C ARG A 56 6.58 4.95 0.18
N THR A 57 5.35 5.24 -0.20
CA THR A 57 4.58 6.25 0.52
C THR A 57 4.37 5.84 1.98
N PHE A 58 4.03 4.57 2.21
CA PHE A 58 3.87 4.08 3.58
C PHE A 58 5.20 4.05 4.33
N VAL A 59 6.27 3.65 3.66
CA VAL A 59 7.59 3.63 4.27
C VAL A 59 8.00 5.03 4.70
N ASP A 60 7.79 6.01 3.82
CA ASP A 60 8.16 7.38 4.14
C ASP A 60 7.39 7.90 5.34
N ALA A 61 6.11 7.56 5.44
CA ALA A 61 5.31 7.99 6.59
C ALA A 61 5.84 7.35 7.88
N ALA A 62 6.25 6.10 7.81
CA ALA A 62 6.80 5.41 8.97
C ALA A 62 8.15 6.00 9.37
N GLU A 63 8.96 6.36 8.39
CA GLU A 63 10.26 6.96 8.67
C GLU A 63 10.14 8.30 9.36
N ARG A 64 9.07 9.02 9.07
CA ARG A 64 8.83 10.32 9.69
C ARG A 64 8.06 10.20 11.00
N ASP A 65 7.84 8.98 11.47
CA ASP A 65 7.07 8.72 12.69
C ASP A 65 5.63 9.24 12.59
N GLU A 66 5.12 9.32 11.38
CA GLU A 66 3.74 9.75 11.18
C GLU A 66 2.76 8.59 11.15
N TRP A 67 3.28 7.39 11.00
CA TRP A 67 2.46 6.19 10.90
C TRP A 67 3.20 5.04 11.57
N ASP A 68 2.52 4.35 12.46
CA ASP A 68 3.08 3.17 13.11
C ASP A 68 2.68 1.96 12.26
N PRO A 69 3.64 1.25 11.68
CA PRO A 69 3.30 0.23 10.69
C PRO A 69 2.30 -0.80 11.17
N THR A 70 1.30 -1.02 10.33
CA THR A 70 0.37 -2.13 10.45
C THR A 70 0.38 -2.83 9.11
N ARG A 71 -0.39 -3.90 8.99
CA ARG A 71 -0.52 -4.57 7.72
C ARG A 71 -1.23 -3.65 6.73
N VAL A 72 -0.75 -3.62 5.50
CA VAL A 72 -1.41 -2.89 4.42
C VAL A 72 -1.92 -3.91 3.42
N THR A 73 -3.22 -3.86 3.13
CA THR A 73 -3.83 -4.72 2.13
C THR A 73 -4.33 -3.83 1.01
N ALA A 74 -3.96 -4.15 -0.22
CA ALA A 74 -4.32 -3.32 -1.36
C ALA A 74 -5.13 -4.10 -2.37
N THR A 75 -6.19 -3.48 -2.88
CA THR A 75 -6.95 -3.98 -4.00
C THR A 75 -6.72 -3.03 -5.16
N VAL A 76 -6.32 -3.58 -6.30
CA VAL A 76 -6.01 -2.79 -7.48
C VAL A 76 -7.12 -2.98 -8.49
N LEU A 77 -7.69 -1.88 -8.95
CA LEU A 77 -8.80 -1.90 -9.90
C LEU A 77 -8.33 -1.37 -11.24
N ARG A 78 -8.77 -2.00 -12.34
CA ARG A 78 -8.60 -1.43 -13.67
C ARG A 78 -9.62 -0.32 -13.88
N HIS A 79 -10.83 -0.55 -13.43
CA HIS A 79 -11.87 0.48 -13.32
C HIS A 79 -12.86 -0.03 -12.29
N GLN A 80 -13.93 0.67 -12.08
CA GLN A 80 -14.72 0.54 -10.86
C GLN A 80 -15.06 -0.86 -10.42
N ASP A 81 -15.38 -1.75 -11.28
CA ASP A 81 -15.81 -3.09 -10.89
C ASP A 81 -14.88 -4.17 -11.36
N ASP A 82 -13.68 -3.80 -11.82
CA ASP A 82 -12.78 -4.75 -12.45
C ASP A 82 -11.49 -4.86 -11.65
N VAL A 83 -11.41 -5.87 -10.80
CA VAL A 83 -10.23 -6.08 -9.95
C VAL A 83 -9.11 -6.66 -10.78
N GLN A 84 -7.99 -5.95 -10.83
CA GLN A 84 -6.79 -6.43 -11.49
C GLN A 84 -6.04 -7.41 -10.60
N GLY A 85 -6.02 -7.15 -9.29
CA GLY A 85 -5.36 -8.03 -8.37
C GLY A 85 -5.36 -7.45 -6.96
N THR A 86 -4.77 -8.21 -6.04
CA THR A 86 -4.61 -7.77 -4.65
C THR A 86 -3.20 -8.10 -4.20
N TRP A 87 -2.72 -7.34 -3.22
CA TRP A 87 -1.42 -7.61 -2.61
C TRP A 87 -1.45 -7.11 -1.18
N HIS A 88 -0.48 -7.55 -0.38
CA HIS A 88 -0.39 -7.03 0.97
C HIS A 88 1.06 -6.95 1.43
N ALA A 89 1.28 -6.16 2.48
CA ALA A 89 2.57 -6.04 3.14
C ALA A 89 2.32 -6.17 4.64
N GLU A 90 3.10 -7.01 5.29
CA GLU A 90 2.93 -7.25 6.72
C GLU A 90 3.62 -6.16 7.52
N ALA A 91 3.09 -5.86 8.70
CA ALA A 91 3.69 -4.88 9.58
C ALA A 91 5.16 -5.22 9.88
N GLY A 92 5.45 -6.49 10.09
CA GLY A 92 6.80 -6.92 10.38
C GLY A 92 7.78 -6.66 9.26
N TRP A 93 7.31 -6.69 8.01
CA TRP A 93 8.19 -6.41 6.87
C TRP A 93 8.59 -4.94 6.84
N PHE A 94 7.64 -4.04 7.13
CA PHE A 94 7.97 -2.61 7.23
C PHE A 94 9.01 -2.40 8.32
N ARG A 95 8.82 -3.04 9.47
CA ARG A 95 9.73 -2.86 10.58
C ARG A 95 11.11 -3.42 10.28
N ALA A 96 11.17 -4.58 9.61
CA ALA A 96 12.45 -5.18 9.23
C ALA A 96 13.19 -4.28 8.25
N TYR A 97 12.48 -3.71 7.30
CA TYR A 97 13.10 -2.80 6.35
C TYR A 97 13.62 -1.54 7.06
N LEU A 98 12.83 -0.98 7.97
CA LEU A 98 13.24 0.22 8.69
C LEU A 98 14.41 -0.05 9.62
N ALA A 99 14.54 -1.26 10.09
CA ALA A 99 15.66 -1.65 10.97
C ALA A 99 16.88 -2.12 10.18
N TYR A 100 16.81 -2.08 8.85
CA TYR A 100 17.89 -2.53 7.97
C TYR A 100 18.13 -4.04 8.03
N ASP A 101 17.14 -4.79 8.49
CA ASP A 101 17.24 -6.25 8.52
C ASP A 101 17.03 -6.84 7.13
N ILE A 102 16.25 -6.16 6.30
CA ILE A 102 16.08 -6.53 4.89
C ILE A 102 16.26 -5.28 4.05
N ASP A 103 16.67 -5.45 2.80
CA ASP A 103 16.82 -4.31 1.91
C ASP A 103 15.54 -4.11 1.09
N GLY A 104 15.54 -3.08 0.26
CA GLY A 104 14.36 -2.73 -0.52
C GLY A 104 13.98 -3.81 -1.51
N GLU A 105 14.97 -4.49 -2.07
CA GLU A 105 14.71 -5.55 -3.01
C GLU A 105 13.99 -6.71 -2.34
N GLU A 106 14.47 -7.12 -1.18
CA GLU A 106 13.82 -8.21 -0.46
C GLU A 106 12.42 -7.83 -0.01
N PHE A 107 12.26 -6.59 0.46
CA PHE A 107 10.96 -6.10 0.86
C PHE A 107 9.99 -6.18 -0.32
N SER A 108 10.40 -5.68 -1.48
CA SER A 108 9.57 -5.73 -2.68
C SER A 108 9.23 -7.15 -3.07
N GLU A 109 10.20 -8.04 -3.00
CA GLU A 109 9.98 -9.43 -3.38
C GLU A 109 8.94 -10.10 -2.47
N ARG A 110 8.98 -9.78 -1.18
CA ARG A 110 8.00 -10.34 -0.26
C ARG A 110 6.59 -9.89 -0.61
N VAL A 111 6.45 -8.61 -0.94
CA VAL A 111 5.13 -8.08 -1.28
C VAL A 111 4.65 -8.65 -2.60
N ILE A 112 5.53 -8.71 -3.60
CA ILE A 112 5.18 -9.27 -4.90
C ILE A 112 4.73 -10.72 -4.75
N ALA A 113 5.34 -11.46 -3.83
CA ALA A 113 4.96 -12.85 -3.61
C ALA A 113 3.53 -12.99 -3.09
N THR A 114 2.93 -11.92 -2.56
CA THR A 114 1.54 -11.95 -2.10
C THR A 114 0.54 -11.67 -3.21
N LEU A 115 1.01 -11.26 -4.39
CA LEU A 115 0.11 -10.89 -5.47
C LEU A 115 -0.84 -12.02 -5.83
N SER A 116 -2.12 -11.66 -5.90
CA SER A 116 -3.15 -12.55 -6.39
C SER A 116 -3.82 -11.81 -7.52
N GLU A 117 -3.64 -12.30 -8.75
CA GLU A 117 -4.15 -11.60 -9.91
C GLU A 117 -5.44 -12.20 -10.39
N GLY A 118 -6.21 -11.36 -11.10
CA GLY A 118 -7.47 -11.78 -11.62
C GLY A 118 -8.56 -11.39 -10.66
N SER A 119 -9.73 -11.48 -11.13
CA SER A 119 -10.83 -11.14 -10.31
C SER A 119 -11.44 -12.34 -9.75
N ARG A 120 -12.03 -12.19 -8.85
CA ARG A 120 -12.79 -13.12 -8.41
C ARG A 120 -13.01 -13.18 -7.26
#